data_473a814a1ed164f3a692f47fa8a7582a
#
_entry.id   473a814a1ed164f3a692f47fa8a7582a
#
_cell.length_a   1.000
_cell.length_b   1.000
_cell.length_c   1.000
_cell.angle_alpha   90.00
_cell.angle_beta   90.00
_cell.angle_gamma   90.00
#
_symmetry.space_group_name_H-M   'P 1'
#
loop_
_entity.id
_entity.type
_entity.pdbx_description
1 polymer ?
#
loop_
_entity_poly.entity_id
_entity_poly.type
_entity_poly.pdbx_seq_one_letter_code
_entity_poly.pdbx_strand_id
1 'polypeptide(L)'
;RYWVAEHHNTASVAATSPPVVLAYLAAQTASIRLGSGGVMLPNHAPLAVAEQFALLEAAAPGRIDLGIGRAPGSDPVTSMALRGARAQNDEDIERFPEYLDHVAALMSTGGARVGLSRGMLAQQDYVLKATPAALGEPRLWLLGSSMYSAHLAAAKGLPYVFANHFSGQGTAEALAAYRAEFRPSELLA
;
A
#
# COMPACT_ATOMS: atom_id res chain seq x y z
N ARG A 1 4.06 2.80 17.49
CA ARG A 1 3.24 2.72 16.25
C ARG A 1 1.88 2.14 16.55
N TYR A 2 0.89 2.62 15.84
CA TYR A 2 -0.46 2.06 15.83
C TYR A 2 -0.92 1.93 14.38
N TRP A 3 -1.28 0.72 13.96
CA TRP A 3 -1.72 0.42 12.60
C TRP A 3 -3.13 -0.13 12.59
N VAL A 4 -3.91 0.22 11.57
CA VAL A 4 -5.28 -0.25 11.35
C VAL A 4 -5.35 -1.09 10.08
N ALA A 5 -6.06 -2.21 10.15
CA ALA A 5 -6.27 -3.10 9.01
C ALA A 5 -7.41 -2.60 8.13
N GLU A 6 -7.46 -3.09 6.88
CA GLU A 6 -8.62 -2.94 5.99
C GLU A 6 -9.32 -4.29 5.85
N HIS A 7 -10.55 -4.38 6.31
CA HIS A 7 -11.43 -5.50 6.06
C HIS A 7 -12.86 -5.02 5.83
N HIS A 8 -13.50 -5.56 4.80
CA HIS A 8 -14.85 -5.16 4.40
C HIS A 8 -15.85 -6.26 4.76
N ASN A 9 -17.09 -5.86 5.02
CA ASN A 9 -18.20 -6.76 5.33
C ASN A 9 -17.89 -7.79 6.44
N THR A 10 -17.10 -7.39 7.43
CA THR A 10 -16.66 -8.25 8.54
C THR A 10 -17.08 -7.61 9.86
N ALA A 11 -18.08 -8.19 10.53
CA ALA A 11 -18.69 -7.60 11.73
C ALA A 11 -17.72 -7.41 12.91
N SER A 12 -16.65 -8.19 12.96
CA SER A 12 -15.64 -8.13 14.03
C SER A 12 -14.52 -7.10 13.79
N VAL A 13 -14.50 -6.41 12.63
CA VAL A 13 -13.48 -5.44 12.27
C VAL A 13 -14.09 -4.07 12.04
N ALA A 14 -13.67 -3.08 12.81
CA ALA A 14 -14.19 -1.73 12.73
C ALA A 14 -13.59 -0.90 11.60
N ALA A 15 -12.38 -1.26 11.13
CA ALA A 15 -11.65 -0.47 10.13
C ALA A 15 -11.89 -1.02 8.71
N THR A 16 -12.73 -0.35 7.97
CA THR A 16 -12.97 -0.61 6.54
C THR A 16 -12.17 0.33 5.64
N SER A 17 -11.75 1.47 6.16
CA SER A 17 -10.99 2.49 5.42
C SER A 17 -9.87 3.03 6.30
N PRO A 18 -8.66 2.45 6.21
CA PRO A 18 -7.52 2.93 6.97
C PRO A 18 -7.30 4.44 6.87
N PRO A 19 -7.34 5.09 5.68
CA PRO A 19 -7.10 6.52 5.60
C PRO A 19 -8.07 7.37 6.44
N VAL A 20 -9.35 6.99 6.50
CA VAL A 20 -10.37 7.71 7.27
C VAL A 20 -10.08 7.59 8.78
N VAL A 21 -9.81 6.37 9.25
CA VAL A 21 -9.51 6.13 10.68
C VAL A 21 -8.20 6.81 11.07
N LEU A 22 -7.19 6.76 10.21
CA LEU A 22 -5.88 7.40 10.45
C LEU A 22 -5.99 8.92 10.50
N ALA A 23 -6.83 9.55 9.66
CA ALA A 23 -7.07 10.99 9.72
C ALA A 23 -7.68 11.41 11.07
N TYR A 24 -8.67 10.65 11.56
CA TYR A 24 -9.25 10.88 12.88
C TYR A 24 -8.21 10.72 13.99
N LEU A 25 -7.42 9.66 13.97
CA LEU A 25 -6.38 9.41 14.97
C LEU A 25 -5.25 10.45 14.91
N ALA A 26 -4.88 10.91 13.72
CA ALA A 26 -3.87 11.94 13.55
C ALA A 26 -4.26 13.26 14.21
N ALA A 27 -5.56 13.61 14.13
CA ALA A 27 -6.10 14.81 14.78
C ALA A 27 -6.20 14.67 16.32
N GLN A 28 -6.27 13.44 16.84
CA GLN A 28 -6.38 13.17 18.29
C GLN A 28 -5.03 12.88 18.97
N THR A 29 -3.94 12.80 18.20
CA THR A 29 -2.63 12.40 18.72
C THR A 29 -1.53 13.32 18.20
N ALA A 30 -0.46 13.52 18.98
CA ALA A 30 0.62 14.43 18.61
C ALA A 30 1.91 13.73 18.16
N SER A 31 2.23 12.53 18.69
CA SER A 31 3.56 11.93 18.54
C SER A 31 3.57 10.48 18.07
N ILE A 32 2.48 9.75 18.24
CA ILE A 32 2.43 8.34 17.83
C ILE A 32 2.48 8.23 16.29
N ARG A 33 3.29 7.30 15.81
CA ARG A 33 3.25 6.94 14.39
C ARG A 33 2.01 6.11 14.08
N LEU A 34 1.34 6.47 13.01
CA LEU A 34 0.08 5.89 12.55
C LEU A 34 0.27 5.24 11.17
N GLY A 35 -0.44 4.16 10.90
CA GLY A 35 -0.32 3.54 9.59
C GLY A 35 -1.40 2.52 9.26
N SER A 36 -1.42 2.09 8.02
CA SER A 36 -2.22 0.95 7.58
C SER A 36 -1.48 -0.36 7.79
N GLY A 37 -2.22 -1.38 8.19
CA GLY A 37 -1.66 -2.70 8.40
C GLY A 37 -2.53 -3.83 7.83
N GLY A 38 -2.89 -3.72 6.52
CA GLY A 38 -2.51 -2.84 5.39
C GLY A 38 -3.69 -2.34 4.60
N VAL A 39 -3.41 -1.43 3.68
CA VAL A 39 -4.31 -1.18 2.55
C VAL A 39 -4.29 -2.39 1.62
N MET A 40 -5.46 -2.89 1.27
CA MET A 40 -5.61 -4.01 0.32
C MET A 40 -5.58 -3.44 -1.11
N LEU A 41 -4.37 -3.21 -1.63
CA LEU A 41 -4.14 -2.43 -2.86
C LEU A 41 -4.94 -2.90 -4.08
N PRO A 42 -5.22 -4.22 -4.30
CA PRO A 42 -6.06 -4.64 -5.42
C PRO A 42 -7.49 -4.09 -5.40
N ASN A 43 -7.99 -3.62 -4.26
CA ASN A 43 -9.31 -3.00 -4.17
C ASN A 43 -9.33 -1.52 -4.60
N HIS A 44 -8.17 -0.90 -4.82
CA HIS A 44 -8.03 0.53 -4.99
C HIS A 44 -7.27 0.92 -6.27
N ALA A 45 -7.49 2.15 -6.74
CA ALA A 45 -6.63 2.76 -7.73
C ALA A 45 -5.35 3.27 -7.06
N PRO A 46 -4.15 2.98 -7.60
CA PRO A 46 -2.87 3.44 -7.01
C PRO A 46 -2.80 4.95 -6.74
N LEU A 47 -3.34 5.78 -7.64
CA LEU A 47 -3.38 7.24 -7.45
C LEU A 47 -4.21 7.63 -6.22
N ALA A 48 -5.38 7.02 -6.04
CA ALA A 48 -6.24 7.33 -4.90
C ALA A 48 -5.55 6.99 -3.57
N VAL A 49 -4.87 5.85 -3.50
CA VAL A 49 -4.09 5.46 -2.30
C VAL A 49 -2.94 6.44 -2.05
N ALA A 50 -2.18 6.78 -3.09
CA ALA A 50 -1.07 7.71 -3.00
C ALA A 50 -1.52 9.10 -2.49
N GLU A 51 -2.64 9.64 -3.02
CA GLU A 51 -3.19 10.93 -2.61
C GLU A 51 -3.73 10.91 -1.17
N GLN A 52 -4.42 9.84 -0.76
CA GLN A 52 -4.90 9.69 0.61
C GLN A 52 -3.75 9.72 1.61
N PHE A 53 -2.65 9.02 1.32
CA PHE A 53 -1.50 8.98 2.22
C PHE A 53 -0.61 10.23 2.12
N ALA A 54 -0.53 10.88 0.97
CA ALA A 54 0.08 12.20 0.83
C ALA A 54 -0.67 13.26 1.68
N LEU A 55 -2.00 13.23 1.67
CA LEU A 55 -2.82 14.10 2.51
C LEU A 55 -2.61 13.83 4.00
N LEU A 56 -2.54 12.55 4.41
CA LEU A 56 -2.25 12.18 5.79
C LEU A 56 -0.87 12.66 6.23
N GLU A 57 0.16 12.48 5.39
CA GLU A 57 1.52 12.95 5.68
C GLU A 57 1.60 14.47 5.76
N ALA A 58 0.85 15.20 4.91
CA ALA A 58 0.74 16.65 4.99
C ALA A 58 0.07 17.12 6.31
N ALA A 59 -0.94 16.36 6.79
CA ALA A 59 -1.64 16.66 8.03
C ALA A 59 -0.87 16.24 9.30
N ALA A 60 -0.03 15.21 9.20
CA ALA A 60 0.73 14.65 10.31
C ALA A 60 2.18 14.27 9.90
N PRO A 61 3.02 15.27 9.58
CA PRO A 61 4.33 15.05 8.98
C PRO A 61 5.24 14.13 9.79
N GLY A 62 5.88 13.18 9.12
CA GLY A 62 6.82 12.23 9.71
C GLY A 62 6.19 11.13 10.55
N ARG A 63 4.85 11.09 10.66
CA ARG A 63 4.14 10.13 11.50
C ARG A 63 3.39 9.04 10.74
N ILE A 64 3.40 9.06 9.42
CA ILE A 64 2.56 8.17 8.61
C ILE A 64 3.37 6.99 8.05
N ASP A 65 2.83 5.79 8.22
CA ASP A 65 3.32 4.56 7.60
C ASP A 65 2.23 4.05 6.63
N LEU A 66 2.59 3.77 5.38
CA LEU A 66 1.72 3.13 4.39
C LEU A 66 2.06 1.65 4.28
N GLY A 67 1.36 0.81 5.02
CA GLY A 67 1.44 -0.64 4.87
C GLY A 67 0.46 -1.13 3.81
N ILE A 68 0.94 -1.95 2.89
CA ILE A 68 0.19 -2.45 1.73
C ILE A 68 0.18 -3.98 1.73
N GLY A 69 -1.00 -4.56 1.47
CA GLY A 69 -1.22 -5.98 1.27
C GLY A 69 -1.71 -6.32 -0.13
N ARG A 70 -1.37 -7.54 -0.60
CA ARG A 70 -1.77 -8.06 -1.92
C ARG A 70 -3.17 -8.71 -1.90
N ALA A 71 -3.54 -9.35 -0.81
CA ALA A 71 -4.81 -10.06 -0.71
C ALA A 71 -5.99 -9.07 -0.75
N PRO A 72 -7.12 -9.40 -1.39
CA PRO A 72 -8.30 -8.52 -1.38
C PRO A 72 -8.94 -8.40 0.01
N GLY A 73 -8.62 -9.28 0.96
CA GLY A 73 -9.04 -9.18 2.37
C GLY A 73 -10.55 -9.36 2.60
N SER A 74 -11.28 -9.93 1.63
CA SER A 74 -12.73 -10.09 1.69
C SER A 74 -13.18 -11.32 0.89
N ASP A 75 -14.44 -11.75 1.14
CA ASP A 75 -15.08 -12.81 0.37
C ASP A 75 -15.35 -12.39 -1.09
N PRO A 76 -15.64 -13.35 -2.00
CA PRO A 76 -15.85 -13.04 -3.42
C PRO A 76 -17.00 -12.06 -3.70
N VAL A 77 -18.08 -12.09 -2.92
CA VAL A 77 -19.25 -11.20 -3.11
C VAL A 77 -18.86 -9.77 -2.73
N THR A 78 -18.19 -9.61 -1.60
CA THR A 78 -17.68 -8.32 -1.15
C THR A 78 -16.61 -7.79 -2.12
N SER A 79 -15.73 -8.65 -2.62
CA SER A 79 -14.73 -8.28 -3.64
C SER A 79 -15.41 -7.77 -4.92
N MET A 80 -16.51 -8.39 -5.35
CA MET A 80 -17.31 -7.93 -6.49
C MET A 80 -17.96 -6.56 -6.22
N ALA A 81 -18.45 -6.33 -5.02
CA ALA A 81 -19.01 -5.04 -4.63
C ALA A 81 -17.96 -3.91 -4.63
N LEU A 82 -16.73 -4.21 -4.25
CA LEU A 82 -15.62 -3.25 -4.21
C LEU A 82 -15.01 -2.98 -5.59
N ARG A 83 -14.78 -4.02 -6.39
CA ARG A 83 -14.00 -3.96 -7.64
C ARG A 83 -14.84 -4.07 -8.91
N GLY A 84 -16.14 -4.40 -8.78
CA GLY A 84 -17.04 -4.63 -9.91
C GLY A 84 -16.53 -5.78 -10.80
N ALA A 85 -16.58 -5.60 -12.12
CA ALA A 85 -16.14 -6.62 -13.08
C ALA A 85 -14.68 -7.06 -12.91
N ARG A 86 -13.79 -6.22 -12.37
CA ARG A 86 -12.39 -6.56 -12.12
C ARG A 86 -12.21 -7.66 -11.07
N ALA A 87 -13.23 -7.93 -10.24
CA ALA A 87 -13.20 -9.01 -9.27
C ALA A 87 -13.38 -10.41 -9.89
N GLN A 88 -13.72 -10.48 -11.19
CA GLN A 88 -13.96 -11.75 -11.88
C GLN A 88 -12.66 -12.46 -12.32
N ASN A 89 -11.54 -11.78 -12.25
CA ASN A 89 -10.22 -12.35 -12.54
C ASN A 89 -9.21 -11.86 -11.50
N ASP A 90 -8.03 -12.46 -11.51
CA ASP A 90 -6.94 -12.13 -10.59
C ASP A 90 -5.97 -11.08 -11.16
N GLU A 91 -6.32 -10.39 -12.24
CA GLU A 91 -5.44 -9.43 -12.93
C GLU A 91 -4.91 -8.35 -11.99
N ASP A 92 -5.76 -7.76 -11.15
CA ASP A 92 -5.32 -6.75 -10.16
C ASP A 92 -4.37 -7.34 -9.11
N ILE A 93 -4.51 -8.64 -8.80
CA ILE A 93 -3.63 -9.36 -7.87
C ILE A 93 -2.28 -9.68 -8.54
N GLU A 94 -2.30 -10.07 -9.81
CA GLU A 94 -1.09 -10.33 -10.60
C GLU A 94 -0.29 -9.05 -10.83
N ARG A 95 -0.97 -7.94 -11.08
CA ARG A 95 -0.38 -6.61 -11.27
C ARG A 95 0.05 -5.91 -9.97
N PHE A 96 -0.09 -6.56 -8.83
CA PHE A 96 0.27 -5.98 -7.53
C PHE A 96 1.69 -5.39 -7.48
N PRO A 97 2.75 -6.04 -8.02
CA PRO A 97 4.09 -5.44 -8.02
C PRO A 97 4.18 -4.15 -8.81
N GLU A 98 3.44 -4.04 -9.92
CA GLU A 98 3.34 -2.85 -10.76
C GLU A 98 2.60 -1.72 -10.02
N TYR A 99 1.47 -2.05 -9.37
CA TYR A 99 0.70 -1.08 -8.58
C TYR A 99 1.50 -0.54 -7.39
N LEU A 100 2.32 -1.39 -6.77
CA LEU A 100 3.22 -0.98 -5.68
C LEU A 100 4.25 0.05 -6.17
N ASP A 101 4.86 -0.20 -7.34
CA ASP A 101 5.79 0.73 -7.97
C ASP A 101 5.11 2.05 -8.35
N HIS A 102 3.87 1.98 -8.87
CA HIS A 102 3.07 3.17 -9.17
C HIS A 102 2.78 4.02 -7.93
N VAL A 103 2.39 3.40 -6.81
CA VAL A 103 2.15 4.13 -5.54
C VAL A 103 3.43 4.81 -5.08
N ALA A 104 4.57 4.12 -5.09
CA ALA A 104 5.85 4.69 -4.72
C ALA A 104 6.24 5.87 -5.63
N ALA A 105 6.13 5.70 -6.96
CA ALA A 105 6.44 6.76 -7.92
C ALA A 105 5.52 7.98 -7.76
N LEU A 106 4.21 7.76 -7.58
CA LEU A 106 3.22 8.83 -7.41
C LEU A 106 3.49 9.69 -6.18
N MET A 107 4.00 9.11 -5.09
CA MET A 107 4.35 9.83 -3.86
C MET A 107 5.73 10.48 -3.93
N SER A 108 6.59 10.06 -4.85
CA SER A 108 7.94 10.62 -4.99
C SER A 108 7.94 12.03 -5.56
N THR A 109 9.02 12.77 -5.34
CA THR A 109 9.22 14.11 -5.92
C THR A 109 9.22 14.09 -7.45
N GLY A 110 9.66 12.99 -8.09
CA GLY A 110 9.69 12.80 -9.54
C GLY A 110 8.32 12.54 -10.14
N GLY A 111 7.43 11.91 -9.40
CA GLY A 111 6.13 11.44 -9.88
C GLY A 111 6.21 10.24 -10.82
N ALA A 112 5.05 9.76 -11.24
CA ALA A 112 4.91 8.65 -12.19
C ALA A 112 4.76 9.19 -13.61
N ARG A 113 5.62 8.77 -14.54
CA ARG A 113 5.48 9.10 -15.97
C ARG A 113 4.41 8.22 -16.59
N VAL A 114 3.47 8.83 -17.29
CA VAL A 114 2.38 8.13 -17.97
C VAL A 114 2.46 8.41 -19.48
N GLY A 115 2.69 7.34 -20.24
CA GLY A 115 2.60 7.38 -21.70
C GLY A 115 1.14 7.19 -22.14
N LEU A 116 0.57 8.17 -22.82
CA LEU A 116 -0.76 8.05 -23.42
C LEU A 116 -0.61 7.59 -24.87
N SER A 117 -1.15 6.40 -25.19
CA SER A 117 -1.04 5.80 -26.52
C SER A 117 -2.07 6.31 -27.52
N ARG A 118 -3.09 7.07 -27.10
CA ARG A 118 -4.18 7.58 -27.96
C ARG A 118 -4.71 8.94 -27.49
N GLY A 119 -5.18 9.75 -28.43
CA GLY A 119 -5.86 11.02 -28.19
C GLY A 119 -4.95 12.25 -28.22
N MET A 120 -5.50 13.41 -27.84
CA MET A 120 -4.85 14.72 -27.92
C MET A 120 -3.55 14.85 -27.10
N LEU A 121 -3.34 13.95 -26.13
CA LEU A 121 -2.17 13.94 -25.23
C LEU A 121 -1.13 12.86 -25.62
N ALA A 122 -1.32 12.15 -26.73
CA ALA A 122 -0.47 11.02 -27.14
C ALA A 122 1.00 11.39 -27.42
N GLN A 123 1.34 12.67 -27.50
CA GLN A 123 2.69 13.18 -27.74
C GLN A 123 3.27 13.95 -26.55
N GLN A 124 2.58 13.97 -25.41
CA GLN A 124 3.04 14.68 -24.22
C GLN A 124 3.50 13.70 -23.15
N ASP A 125 4.70 13.93 -22.61
CA ASP A 125 5.16 13.30 -21.36
C ASP A 125 4.30 13.86 -20.22
N TYR A 126 3.35 13.06 -19.76
CA TYR A 126 2.53 13.44 -18.63
C TYR A 126 3.11 12.86 -17.35
N VAL A 127 3.24 13.68 -16.32
CA VAL A 127 3.70 13.24 -14.99
C VAL A 127 2.54 13.38 -14.01
N LEU A 128 2.14 12.24 -13.43
CA LEU A 128 1.18 12.20 -12.32
C LEU A 128 1.92 12.27 -10.99
N LYS A 129 1.38 13.02 -10.04
CA LYS A 129 1.87 13.10 -8.66
C LYS A 129 0.69 13.06 -7.69
N ALA A 130 0.91 12.43 -6.56
CA ALA A 130 -0.03 12.53 -5.46
C ALA A 130 -0.07 13.97 -4.92
N THR A 131 -1.26 14.46 -4.58
CA THR A 131 -1.49 15.78 -4.02
C THR A 131 -2.23 15.66 -2.69
N PRO A 132 -1.96 16.56 -1.70
CA PRO A 132 -0.97 17.66 -1.75
C PRO A 132 0.47 17.14 -1.70
N ALA A 133 1.42 17.90 -2.24
CA ALA A 133 2.83 17.62 -2.05
C ALA A 133 3.19 17.86 -0.56
N ALA A 134 3.48 16.76 0.17
CA ALA A 134 3.89 16.83 1.56
C ALA A 134 5.39 17.16 1.69
N LEU A 135 5.81 17.61 2.88
CA LEU A 135 7.23 17.87 3.19
C LEU A 135 8.05 16.57 3.31
N GLY A 136 7.39 15.44 3.52
CA GLY A 136 7.97 14.11 3.61
C GLY A 136 7.14 13.09 2.84
N GLU A 137 7.62 11.87 2.80
CA GLU A 137 6.91 10.75 2.18
C GLU A 137 6.49 9.75 3.26
N PRO A 138 5.25 9.20 3.21
CA PRO A 138 4.87 8.09 4.06
C PRO A 138 5.83 6.93 3.87
N ARG A 139 6.29 6.30 4.96
CA ARG A 139 7.13 5.12 4.83
C ARG A 139 6.31 3.96 4.29
N LEU A 140 6.72 3.45 3.13
CA LEU A 140 6.08 2.31 2.49
C LEU A 140 6.52 0.99 3.13
N TRP A 141 5.56 0.12 3.47
CA TRP A 141 5.77 -1.20 4.05
C TRP A 141 5.03 -2.25 3.25
N LEU A 142 5.67 -3.38 2.98
CA LEU A 142 4.99 -4.53 2.38
C LEU A 142 4.55 -5.51 3.48
N LEU A 143 3.26 -5.89 3.44
CA LEU A 143 2.68 -6.85 4.36
C LEU A 143 2.24 -8.11 3.63
N GLY A 144 2.37 -9.25 4.29
CA GLY A 144 1.82 -10.51 3.77
C GLY A 144 2.10 -11.69 4.68
N SER A 145 1.38 -12.79 4.44
CA SER A 145 1.47 -14.04 5.22
C SER A 145 2.07 -15.20 4.42
N SER A 146 2.83 -14.91 3.36
CA SER A 146 3.39 -15.93 2.48
C SER A 146 4.83 -15.62 2.07
N MET A 147 5.54 -16.62 1.56
CA MET A 147 6.89 -16.46 1.00
C MET A 147 6.94 -15.45 -0.14
N TYR A 148 5.87 -15.37 -0.97
CA TYR A 148 5.79 -14.40 -2.06
C TYR A 148 6.04 -12.96 -1.59
N SER A 149 5.39 -12.54 -0.51
CA SER A 149 5.55 -11.17 0.01
C SER A 149 6.96 -10.92 0.58
N ALA A 150 7.59 -11.95 1.18
CA ALA A 150 8.97 -11.86 1.65
C ALA A 150 9.96 -11.65 0.50
N HIS A 151 9.87 -12.47 -0.56
CA HIS A 151 10.70 -12.35 -1.76
C HIS A 151 10.48 -11.01 -2.48
N LEU A 152 9.23 -10.58 -2.64
CA LEU A 152 8.92 -9.31 -3.28
C LEU A 152 9.47 -8.11 -2.49
N ALA A 153 9.29 -8.09 -1.17
CA ALA A 153 9.82 -7.04 -0.31
C ALA A 153 11.35 -6.98 -0.37
N ALA A 154 12.02 -8.15 -0.31
CA ALA A 154 13.45 -8.24 -0.41
C ALA A 154 13.98 -7.73 -1.76
N ALA A 155 13.36 -8.15 -2.86
CA ALA A 155 13.74 -7.74 -4.20
C ALA A 155 13.57 -6.23 -4.46
N LYS A 156 12.55 -5.61 -3.83
CA LYS A 156 12.25 -4.17 -3.95
C LYS A 156 12.93 -3.32 -2.87
N GLY A 157 13.67 -3.91 -1.93
CA GLY A 157 14.29 -3.18 -0.82
C GLY A 157 13.28 -2.48 0.09
N LEU A 158 12.10 -3.08 0.31
CA LEU A 158 11.05 -2.50 1.13
C LEU A 158 11.08 -3.08 2.56
N PRO A 159 10.74 -2.29 3.57
CA PRO A 159 10.44 -2.82 4.89
C PRO A 159 9.32 -3.86 4.81
N TYR A 160 9.48 -4.95 5.54
CA TYR A 160 8.56 -6.08 5.49
C TYR A 160 7.97 -6.41 6.86
N VAL A 161 6.68 -6.76 6.85
CA VAL A 161 5.97 -7.30 8.02
C VAL A 161 5.26 -8.59 7.65
N PHE A 162 5.63 -9.68 8.32
CA PHE A 162 4.90 -10.94 8.19
C PHE A 162 3.63 -10.93 9.04
N ALA A 163 2.49 -11.20 8.40
CA ALA A 163 1.18 -11.22 9.04
C ALA A 163 0.92 -12.57 9.75
N ASN A 164 1.65 -12.84 10.82
CA ASN A 164 1.63 -14.12 11.56
C ASN A 164 0.24 -14.47 12.11
N HIS A 165 -0.59 -13.47 12.41
CA HIS A 165 -1.95 -13.67 12.94
C HIS A 165 -2.90 -14.38 11.94
N PHE A 166 -2.57 -14.44 10.64
CA PHE A 166 -3.36 -15.18 9.67
C PHE A 166 -2.96 -16.65 9.57
N SER A 167 -1.66 -16.94 9.45
CA SER A 167 -1.19 -18.31 9.19
C SER A 167 -0.72 -19.02 10.46
N GLY A 168 -0.19 -18.29 11.42
CA GLY A 168 0.46 -18.84 12.61
C GLY A 168 1.75 -19.62 12.32
N GLN A 169 2.13 -19.75 11.05
CA GLN A 169 3.25 -20.56 10.58
C GLN A 169 4.03 -19.86 9.48
N GLY A 170 5.30 -20.27 9.25
CA GLY A 170 6.13 -19.77 8.16
C GLY A 170 6.82 -18.43 8.44
N THR A 171 6.65 -17.82 9.62
CA THR A 171 7.27 -16.53 9.95
C THR A 171 8.78 -16.59 9.91
N ALA A 172 9.37 -17.63 10.50
CA ALA A 172 10.84 -17.78 10.59
C ALA A 172 11.44 -17.94 9.19
N GLU A 173 10.85 -18.78 8.35
CA GLU A 173 11.29 -19.03 6.99
C GLU A 173 11.15 -17.77 6.12
N ALA A 174 10.01 -17.08 6.20
CA ALA A 174 9.78 -15.85 5.44
C ALA A 174 10.76 -14.73 5.82
N LEU A 175 11.02 -14.54 7.13
CA LEU A 175 12.00 -13.55 7.58
C LEU A 175 13.44 -13.95 7.25
N ALA A 176 13.77 -15.24 7.25
CA ALA A 176 15.09 -15.72 6.83
C ALA A 176 15.31 -15.46 5.34
N ALA A 177 14.33 -15.80 4.48
CA ALA A 177 14.39 -15.53 3.05
C ALA A 177 14.49 -14.03 2.76
N TYR A 178 13.66 -13.21 3.42
CA TYR A 178 13.73 -11.76 3.27
C TYR A 178 15.13 -11.22 3.57
N ARG A 179 15.74 -11.64 4.69
CA ARG A 179 17.08 -11.16 5.07
C ARG A 179 18.18 -11.64 4.12
N ALA A 180 18.06 -12.88 3.62
CA ALA A 180 19.05 -13.47 2.72
C ALA A 180 19.03 -12.83 1.33
N GLU A 181 17.86 -12.41 0.86
CA GLU A 181 17.64 -11.89 -0.50
C GLU A 181 17.50 -10.37 -0.56
N PHE A 182 17.56 -9.68 0.58
CA PHE A 182 17.34 -8.24 0.66
C PHE A 182 18.33 -7.46 -0.22
N ARG A 183 17.77 -6.59 -1.02
CA ARG A 183 18.51 -5.64 -1.88
C ARG A 183 18.25 -4.23 -1.38
N PRO A 184 19.28 -3.49 -0.95
CA PRO A 184 19.12 -2.10 -0.54
C PRO A 184 18.46 -1.24 -1.62
N SER A 185 17.65 -0.28 -1.18
CA SER A 185 16.97 0.69 -2.04
C SER A 185 17.10 2.10 -1.46
N GLU A 186 16.61 3.12 -2.18
CA GLU A 186 16.53 4.48 -1.64
C GLU A 186 15.59 4.57 -0.42
N LEU A 187 14.64 3.64 -0.29
CA LEU A 187 13.67 3.60 0.81
C LEU A 187 14.23 2.90 2.06
N LEU A 188 15.18 1.97 1.88
CA LEU A 188 15.78 1.21 2.97
C LEU A 188 17.20 0.73 2.56
N ALA A 189 18.19 1.27 3.26
CA ALA A 189 19.60 0.92 3.09
C ALA A 189 19.99 -0.32 3.90
#